data_0c5efbbbfcafe6c30dd98e4928a5b82a
#
_entry.id   0c5efbbbfcafe6c30dd98e4928a5b82a
#
_cell.length_a   1.000
_cell.length_b   1.000
_cell.length_c   1.000
_cell.angle_alpha   90.00
_cell.angle_beta   90.00
_cell.angle_gamma   90.00
#
_symmetry.space_group_name_H-M   'P 1'
#
loop_
_entity.id
_entity.type
_entity.pdbx_description
1 polymer ?
#
loop_
_entity_poly.entity_id
_entity_poly.type
_entity_poly.pdbx_seq_one_letter_code
_entity_poly.pdbx_strand_id
1 'polypeptide(L)'
;MELNLPDFYPLTIPDQENPVSWNKKAYEPDLIVSAIGTNDFSQGIPEREDYVITYVKLVNQLLKDYPRAHIALTEGAILNGEKKAALIDYIRETISRVNDTRVHQVTSPHYPGDEQDAHPTKEQHAAMATDLAPQLKALMNW
;
A
#
# COMPACT_ATOMS: atom_id res chain seq x y z
N MET A 1 -5.95 -20.77 9.18
CA MET A 1 -4.98 -19.65 9.02
C MET A 1 -5.64 -18.70 8.05
N GLU A 2 -5.90 -17.48 8.46
CA GLU A 2 -6.47 -16.48 7.58
C GLU A 2 -5.35 -15.94 6.69
N LEU A 3 -5.49 -16.04 5.36
CA LEU A 3 -4.51 -15.57 4.40
C LEU A 3 -4.64 -14.06 4.23
N ASN A 4 -3.52 -13.37 4.07
CA ASN A 4 -3.48 -11.92 3.88
C ASN A 4 -2.72 -11.55 2.59
N LEU A 5 -2.68 -10.27 2.24
CA LEU A 5 -2.07 -9.82 0.99
C LEU A 5 -0.61 -10.30 0.80
N PRO A 6 0.28 -10.28 1.79
CA PRO A 6 1.62 -10.86 1.65
C PRO A 6 1.65 -12.32 1.23
N ASP A 7 0.66 -13.13 1.63
CA ASP A 7 0.58 -14.54 1.25
C ASP A 7 0.14 -14.70 -0.21
N PHE A 8 -0.72 -13.81 -0.71
CA PHE A 8 -1.20 -13.81 -2.09
C PHE A 8 -0.26 -13.14 -3.08
N TYR A 9 0.56 -12.20 -2.62
CA TYR A 9 1.45 -11.42 -3.48
C TYR A 9 2.32 -12.23 -4.45
N PRO A 10 2.87 -13.42 -4.08
CA PRO A 10 3.67 -14.21 -5.00
C PRO A 10 2.86 -14.98 -6.05
N LEU A 11 1.53 -14.94 -5.99
CA LEU A 11 0.65 -15.79 -6.81
C LEU A 11 0.00 -15.01 -7.95
N THR A 12 -0.16 -15.65 -9.10
CA THR A 12 -0.88 -15.09 -10.25
C THR A 12 -2.39 -15.09 -10.05
N ILE A 13 -2.93 -16.24 -9.60
CA ILE A 13 -4.35 -16.43 -9.28
C ILE A 13 -4.42 -17.15 -7.94
N PRO A 14 -4.64 -16.43 -6.85
CA PRO A 14 -4.47 -16.98 -5.49
C PRO A 14 -5.57 -17.93 -5.04
N ASP A 15 -6.76 -17.88 -5.64
CA ASP A 15 -7.94 -18.66 -5.28
C ASP A 15 -8.06 -20.00 -6.03
N GLN A 16 -7.05 -20.37 -6.80
CA GLN A 16 -7.03 -21.67 -7.48
C GLN A 16 -6.51 -22.78 -6.56
N GLU A 17 -7.02 -24.00 -6.79
CA GLU A 17 -6.57 -25.20 -6.06
C GLU A 17 -5.04 -25.44 -6.19
N ASN A 18 -4.46 -25.07 -7.34
CA ASN A 18 -3.02 -25.12 -7.58
C ASN A 18 -2.54 -23.76 -8.11
N PRO A 19 -2.30 -22.78 -7.23
CA PRO A 19 -1.95 -21.42 -7.63
C PRO A 19 -0.59 -21.39 -8.33
N VAL A 20 -0.50 -20.60 -9.40
CA VAL A 20 0.71 -20.41 -10.18
C VAL A 20 1.47 -19.21 -9.65
N SER A 21 2.76 -19.36 -9.42
CA SER A 21 3.63 -18.26 -9.01
C SER A 21 3.74 -17.19 -10.10
N TRP A 22 3.67 -15.93 -9.71
CA TRP A 22 3.89 -14.80 -10.60
C TRP A 22 5.36 -14.74 -11.08
N ASN A 23 5.56 -14.62 -12.38
CA ASN A 23 6.89 -14.36 -12.93
C ASN A 23 7.27 -12.88 -12.79
N LYS A 24 7.95 -12.53 -11.73
CA LYS A 24 8.35 -11.15 -11.40
C LYS A 24 9.26 -10.50 -12.45
N LYS A 25 9.98 -11.29 -13.24
CA LYS A 25 10.81 -10.80 -14.34
C LYS A 25 10.01 -10.39 -15.58
N ALA A 26 8.72 -10.73 -15.65
CA ALA A 26 7.87 -10.34 -16.77
C ALA A 26 7.54 -8.85 -16.79
N TYR A 27 7.66 -8.17 -15.64
CA TYR A 27 7.45 -6.73 -15.50
C TYR A 27 8.32 -6.18 -14.36
N GLU A 28 9.14 -5.20 -14.66
CA GLU A 28 10.00 -4.52 -13.68
C GLU A 28 9.54 -3.07 -13.53
N PRO A 29 8.84 -2.70 -12.44
CA PRO A 29 8.42 -1.33 -12.19
C PRO A 29 9.60 -0.45 -11.73
N ASP A 30 9.58 0.84 -12.10
CA ASP A 30 10.45 1.85 -11.51
C ASP A 30 9.90 2.35 -10.16
N LEU A 31 8.57 2.34 -10.02
CA LEU A 31 7.87 2.79 -8.82
C LEU A 31 6.73 1.83 -8.47
N ILE A 32 6.65 1.44 -7.21
CA ILE A 32 5.55 0.68 -6.63
C ILE A 32 4.80 1.59 -5.67
N VAL A 33 3.49 1.76 -5.85
CA VAL A 33 2.63 2.47 -4.90
C VAL A 33 1.80 1.45 -4.14
N SER A 34 1.92 1.44 -2.83
CA SER A 34 1.17 0.56 -1.93
C SER A 34 0.20 1.37 -1.06
N ALA A 35 -1.10 1.12 -1.21
CA ALA A 35 -2.19 1.75 -0.47
C ALA A 35 -3.00 0.67 0.27
N ILE A 36 -2.34 -0.14 1.09
CA ILE A 36 -2.98 -1.20 1.88
C ILE A 36 -3.31 -0.71 3.30
N GLY A 37 -4.24 -1.39 3.97
CA GLY A 37 -4.63 -1.10 5.35
C GLY A 37 -6.11 -0.75 5.52
N THR A 38 -6.81 -0.32 4.50
CA THR A 38 -8.24 0.05 4.61
C THR A 38 -9.07 -1.08 5.22
N ASN A 39 -8.90 -2.31 4.76
CA ASN A 39 -9.64 -3.46 5.26
C ASN A 39 -9.20 -3.86 6.67
N ASP A 40 -7.90 -3.80 6.95
CA ASP A 40 -7.35 -4.10 8.27
C ASP A 40 -7.92 -3.15 9.34
N PHE A 41 -8.14 -1.90 8.98
CA PHE A 41 -8.71 -0.87 9.87
C PHE A 41 -10.23 -0.78 9.82
N SER A 42 -10.92 -1.59 9.02
CA SER A 42 -12.40 -1.53 8.89
C SER A 42 -13.11 -1.81 10.21
N GLN A 43 -12.68 -2.82 10.96
CA GLN A 43 -13.28 -3.24 12.24
C GLN A 43 -12.68 -2.53 13.47
N GLY A 44 -11.65 -1.73 13.32
CA GLY A 44 -10.96 -1.05 14.41
C GLY A 44 -9.52 -0.76 14.04
N ILE A 45 -8.74 -0.27 14.99
CA ILE A 45 -7.28 -0.11 14.83
C ILE A 45 -6.65 -1.45 15.22
N PRO A 46 -5.96 -2.14 14.29
CA PRO A 46 -5.34 -3.43 14.58
C PRO A 46 -4.14 -3.28 15.53
N GLU A 47 -3.71 -4.41 16.10
CA GLU A 47 -2.49 -4.41 16.90
C GLU A 47 -1.30 -3.94 16.08
N ARG A 48 -0.61 -2.93 16.61
CA ARG A 48 0.47 -2.21 15.91
C ARG A 48 1.58 -3.15 15.46
N GLU A 49 2.06 -3.98 16.38
CA GLU A 49 3.21 -4.83 16.11
C GLU A 49 2.91 -5.86 15.00
N ASP A 50 1.75 -6.48 15.05
CA ASP A 50 1.33 -7.47 14.05
C ASP A 50 1.20 -6.86 12.65
N TYR A 51 0.57 -5.68 12.56
CA TYR A 51 0.43 -4.96 11.31
C TYR A 51 1.80 -4.53 10.75
N VAL A 52 2.61 -3.87 11.57
CA VAL A 52 3.92 -3.33 11.15
C VAL A 52 4.87 -4.45 10.73
N ILE A 53 4.98 -5.55 11.49
CA ILE A 53 5.83 -6.69 11.11
C ILE A 53 5.39 -7.27 9.76
N THR A 54 4.08 -7.41 9.55
CA THR A 54 3.54 -7.96 8.31
C THR A 54 3.84 -7.04 7.12
N TYR A 55 3.68 -5.73 7.32
CA TYR A 55 3.99 -4.75 6.27
C TYR A 55 5.49 -4.65 5.97
N VAL A 56 6.33 -4.69 6.98
CA VAL A 56 7.80 -4.77 6.82
C VAL A 56 8.21 -6.00 5.99
N LYS A 57 7.61 -7.16 6.24
CA LYS A 57 7.86 -8.37 5.44
C LYS A 57 7.50 -8.17 3.96
N LEU A 58 6.33 -7.59 3.69
CA LEU A 58 5.91 -7.30 2.33
C LEU A 58 6.86 -6.33 1.63
N VAL A 59 7.20 -5.21 2.28
CA VAL A 59 8.10 -4.20 1.70
C VAL A 59 9.48 -4.78 1.43
N ASN A 60 10.05 -5.56 2.33
CA ASN A 60 11.32 -6.24 2.12
C ASN A 60 11.25 -7.25 0.96
N GLN A 61 10.12 -7.94 0.79
CA GLN A 61 9.92 -8.82 -0.35
C GLN A 61 9.86 -8.04 -1.67
N LEU A 62 9.17 -6.89 -1.71
CA LEU A 62 9.13 -6.01 -2.87
C LEU A 62 10.52 -5.48 -3.24
N LEU A 63 11.31 -5.03 -2.26
CA LEU A 63 12.69 -4.56 -2.45
C LEU A 63 13.60 -5.66 -3.02
N LYS A 64 13.41 -6.89 -2.59
CA LYS A 64 14.14 -8.06 -3.10
C LYS A 64 13.74 -8.41 -4.53
N ASP A 65 12.45 -8.38 -4.82
CA ASP A 65 11.91 -8.77 -6.13
C ASP A 65 12.18 -7.71 -7.20
N TYR A 66 12.22 -6.43 -6.81
CA TYR A 66 12.41 -5.28 -7.68
C TYR A 66 13.52 -4.36 -7.13
N PRO A 67 14.79 -4.77 -7.27
CA PRO A 67 15.91 -4.11 -6.59
C PRO A 67 16.18 -2.67 -7.07
N ARG A 68 15.59 -2.24 -8.19
CA ARG A 68 15.72 -0.86 -8.73
C ARG A 68 14.49 0.00 -8.44
N ALA A 69 13.38 -0.60 -8.01
CA ALA A 69 12.15 0.14 -7.78
C ALA A 69 12.20 0.99 -6.52
N HIS A 70 11.60 2.17 -6.59
CA HIS A 70 11.18 2.92 -5.41
C HIS A 70 9.82 2.42 -4.94
N ILE A 71 9.56 2.51 -3.62
CA ILE A 71 8.31 2.07 -3.02
C ILE A 71 7.70 3.25 -2.28
N ALA A 72 6.51 3.69 -2.70
CA ALA A 72 5.74 4.72 -2.04
C ALA A 72 4.59 4.08 -1.26
N LEU A 73 4.60 4.25 0.06
CA LEU A 73 3.54 3.77 0.96
C LEU A 73 2.57 4.91 1.26
N THR A 74 1.28 4.65 1.18
CA THR A 74 0.23 5.63 1.48
C THR A 74 -0.91 4.99 2.27
N GLU A 75 -1.56 5.81 3.09
CA GLU A 75 -2.77 5.41 3.83
C GLU A 75 -4.00 5.27 2.94
N GLY A 76 -3.90 5.68 1.68
CA GLY A 76 -5.03 5.69 0.77
C GLY A 76 -6.08 6.74 1.12
N ALA A 77 -7.24 6.65 0.46
CA ALA A 77 -8.23 7.72 0.46
C ALA A 77 -9.42 7.50 1.40
N ILE A 78 -9.69 6.26 1.83
CA ILE A 78 -10.98 5.89 2.44
C ILE A 78 -11.02 6.17 3.95
N LEU A 79 -9.93 5.87 4.67
CA LEU A 79 -9.89 6.08 6.12
C LEU A 79 -9.88 7.57 6.48
N ASN A 80 -10.44 7.89 7.66
CA ASN A 80 -10.42 9.22 8.26
C ASN A 80 -10.17 9.17 9.77
N GLY A 81 -10.08 10.33 10.40
CA GLY A 81 -9.97 10.46 11.86
C GLY A 81 -8.85 9.64 12.47
N GLU A 82 -9.12 8.99 13.59
CA GLU A 82 -8.14 8.22 14.37
C GLU A 82 -7.57 7.03 13.60
N LYS A 83 -8.40 6.34 12.80
CA LYS A 83 -7.96 5.20 11.99
C LYS A 83 -6.93 5.63 10.96
N LYS A 84 -7.17 6.76 10.27
CA LYS A 84 -6.21 7.32 9.31
C LYS A 84 -4.91 7.74 10.01
N ALA A 85 -5.00 8.42 11.13
CA ALA A 85 -3.84 8.86 11.90
C ALA A 85 -2.99 7.66 12.35
N ALA A 86 -3.64 6.60 12.86
CA ALA A 86 -2.96 5.38 13.27
C ALA A 86 -2.27 4.67 12.09
N LEU A 87 -2.94 4.56 10.93
CA LEU A 87 -2.32 3.95 9.73
C LEU A 87 -1.11 4.76 9.25
N ILE A 88 -1.18 6.09 9.25
CA ILE A 88 -0.04 6.96 8.94
C ILE A 88 1.15 6.67 9.86
N ASP A 89 0.91 6.52 11.17
CA ASP A 89 1.96 6.21 12.14
C ASP A 89 2.54 4.80 11.93
N TYR A 90 1.70 3.81 11.59
CA TYR A 90 2.15 2.45 11.28
C TYR A 90 3.01 2.42 10.00
N ILE A 91 2.64 3.21 8.99
CA ILE A 91 3.45 3.38 7.77
C ILE A 91 4.81 3.99 8.10
N ARG A 92 4.86 5.04 8.91
CA ARG A 92 6.13 5.66 9.33
C ARG A 92 7.03 4.67 10.06
N GLU A 93 6.45 3.90 10.97
CA GLU A 93 7.19 2.87 11.69
C GLU A 93 7.68 1.77 10.75
N THR A 94 6.85 1.32 9.79
CA THR A 94 7.25 0.36 8.76
C THR A 94 8.47 0.87 7.98
N ILE A 95 8.43 2.12 7.49
CA ILE A 95 9.55 2.74 6.78
C ILE A 95 10.80 2.79 7.65
N SER A 96 10.65 3.20 8.91
CA SER A 96 11.76 3.26 9.86
C SER A 96 12.41 1.89 10.11
N ARG A 97 11.59 0.83 10.22
CA ARG A 97 12.10 -0.54 10.44
C ARG A 97 12.73 -1.16 9.20
N VAL A 98 12.19 -0.86 8.00
CA VAL A 98 12.81 -1.29 6.73
C VAL A 98 14.14 -0.61 6.51
N ASN A 99 14.25 0.68 6.84
CA ASN A 99 15.48 1.48 6.77
C ASN A 99 16.18 1.42 5.40
N ASP A 100 15.42 1.53 4.31
CA ASP A 100 15.91 1.56 2.93
C ASP A 100 15.53 2.91 2.28
N THR A 101 16.50 3.59 1.67
CA THR A 101 16.31 4.92 1.05
C THR A 101 15.35 4.94 -0.12
N ARG A 102 14.97 3.78 -0.65
CA ARG A 102 14.00 3.63 -1.72
C ARG A 102 12.55 3.55 -1.22
N VAL A 103 12.33 3.51 0.10
CA VAL A 103 10.99 3.42 0.68
C VAL A 103 10.55 4.77 1.21
N HIS A 104 9.42 5.26 0.72
CA HIS A 104 8.96 6.63 0.96
C HIS A 104 7.51 6.62 1.44
N GLN A 105 7.14 7.66 2.20
CA GLN A 105 5.75 7.96 2.50
C GLN A 105 5.22 9.00 1.52
N VAL A 106 4.03 8.76 1.00
CA VAL A 106 3.20 9.76 0.32
C VAL A 106 1.83 9.79 0.98
N THR A 107 1.15 10.93 0.93
CA THR A 107 -0.11 11.13 1.63
C THR A 107 -1.27 11.30 0.66
N SER A 108 -2.44 10.86 1.06
CA SER A 108 -3.68 11.02 0.30
C SER A 108 -4.71 11.82 1.12
N PRO A 109 -5.39 12.82 0.55
CA PRO A 109 -6.59 13.37 1.15
C PRO A 109 -7.66 12.30 1.35
N HIS A 110 -8.70 12.62 2.14
CA HIS A 110 -9.83 11.73 2.34
C HIS A 110 -10.86 11.91 1.23
N TYR A 111 -11.23 10.80 0.59
CA TYR A 111 -12.26 10.73 -0.45
C TYR A 111 -13.27 9.65 -0.06
N PRO A 112 -14.41 10.03 0.56
CA PRO A 112 -15.29 9.08 1.23
C PRO A 112 -16.14 8.21 0.28
N GLY A 113 -16.14 8.50 -1.02
CA GLY A 113 -17.09 7.87 -1.92
C GLY A 113 -18.44 8.60 -1.96
N ASP A 114 -19.48 7.89 -2.38
CA ASP A 114 -20.86 8.36 -2.34
C ASP A 114 -21.68 7.68 -1.24
N GLU A 115 -22.96 8.01 -1.13
CA GLU A 115 -23.86 7.46 -0.11
C GLU A 115 -24.18 5.96 -0.32
N GLN A 116 -23.96 5.44 -1.50
CA GLN A 116 -24.30 4.06 -1.87
C GLN A 116 -23.13 3.12 -1.71
N ASP A 117 -21.92 3.60 -2.00
CA ASP A 117 -20.71 2.82 -1.94
C ASP A 117 -19.58 3.70 -1.36
N ALA A 118 -19.07 3.33 -0.21
CA ALA A 118 -18.00 4.05 0.49
C ALA A 118 -16.63 3.94 -0.22
N HIS A 119 -16.62 3.79 -1.54
CA HIS A 119 -15.43 3.82 -2.38
C HIS A 119 -15.39 5.09 -3.22
N PRO A 120 -14.19 5.63 -3.54
CA PRO A 120 -14.07 6.85 -4.30
C PRO A 120 -14.78 6.80 -5.66
N THR A 121 -15.54 7.85 -5.99
CA THR A 121 -16.18 7.98 -7.29
C THR A 121 -15.14 8.21 -8.40
N LYS A 122 -15.57 8.17 -9.67
CA LYS A 122 -14.72 8.47 -10.83
C LYS A 122 -14.05 9.85 -10.71
N GLU A 123 -14.80 10.86 -10.28
CA GLU A 123 -14.31 12.22 -10.09
C GLU A 123 -13.33 12.30 -8.93
N GLN A 124 -13.58 11.57 -7.85
CA GLN A 124 -12.67 11.46 -6.71
C GLN A 124 -11.38 10.72 -7.10
N HIS A 125 -11.44 9.68 -7.93
CA HIS A 125 -10.22 9.04 -8.47
C HIS A 125 -9.37 10.01 -9.30
N ALA A 126 -9.99 10.89 -10.10
CA ALA A 126 -9.27 11.93 -10.85
C ALA A 126 -8.60 12.94 -9.90
N ALA A 127 -9.29 13.34 -8.82
CA ALA A 127 -8.73 14.22 -7.80
C ALA A 127 -7.57 13.55 -7.05
N MET A 128 -7.73 12.28 -6.64
CA MET A 128 -6.66 11.49 -6.01
C MET A 128 -5.40 11.43 -6.89
N ALA A 129 -5.56 11.22 -8.20
CA ALA A 129 -4.44 11.21 -9.13
C ALA A 129 -3.76 12.59 -9.19
N THR A 130 -4.53 13.68 -9.16
CA THR A 130 -4.01 15.06 -9.15
C THR A 130 -3.21 15.36 -7.88
N ASP A 131 -3.63 14.85 -6.72
CA ASP A 131 -2.94 15.05 -5.44
C ASP A 131 -1.69 14.19 -5.32
N LEU A 132 -1.73 12.97 -5.85
CA LEU A 132 -0.65 12.00 -5.70
C LEU A 132 0.48 12.23 -6.72
N ALA A 133 0.14 12.58 -7.96
CA ALA A 133 1.12 12.69 -9.05
C ALA A 133 2.28 13.67 -8.77
N PRO A 134 2.09 14.87 -8.17
CA PRO A 134 3.19 15.76 -7.84
C PRO A 134 4.17 15.16 -6.82
N GLN A 135 3.66 14.41 -5.82
CA GLN A 135 4.49 13.75 -4.81
C GLN A 135 5.35 12.67 -5.46
N LEU A 136 4.76 11.83 -6.32
CA LEU A 136 5.48 10.77 -7.02
C LEU A 136 6.50 11.33 -8.01
N LYS A 137 6.16 12.40 -8.74
CA LYS A 137 7.09 13.09 -9.64
C LYS A 137 8.30 13.66 -8.89
N ALA A 138 8.06 14.30 -7.75
CA ALA A 138 9.15 14.83 -6.91
C ALA A 138 10.05 13.71 -6.37
N LEU A 139 9.46 12.58 -5.97
CA LEU A 139 10.17 11.41 -5.48
C LEU A 139 11.07 10.78 -6.55
N MET A 140 10.56 10.70 -7.79
CA MET A 140 11.24 10.04 -8.90
C MET A 140 12.09 10.98 -9.77
N ASN A 141 12.04 12.29 -9.53
CA ASN A 141 12.65 13.33 -10.39
C ASN A 141 12.15 13.29 -11.84
N TRP A 142 10.85 13.03 -12.04
CA TRP A 142 10.15 13.00 -13.34
C TRP A 142 9.59 14.37 -13.76
#